data_0206c0d8260934b4cdd845ff0a142f47
#
_entry.id   0206c0d8260934b4cdd845ff0a142f47
#
_cell.length_a   1.000
_cell.length_b   1.000
_cell.length_c   1.000
_cell.angle_alpha   90.00
_cell.angle_beta   90.00
_cell.angle_gamma   90.00
#
_symmetry.space_group_name_H-M   'P 1'
#
loop_
_entity.id
_entity.type
_entity.pdbx_description
1 polymer ?
#
loop_
_entity_poly.entity_id
_entity_poly.type
_entity_poly.pdbx_seq_one_letter_code
_entity_poly.pdbx_strand_id
1 'polypeptide(L)'
;MRPMIFCNQGGLMIKEEFYFDSRDGENRIHAVRYTPDDGNVRGIVQIVHGMAEYVERYENLAEFLTKRGILVTGEDHLGHGKSVQNEEYYGYFHKTNGNECVIGDIHKLREMTQKKYPDLPYFFLGHSMGSFLTRQYIQMHADGLAGAVIMGTGSQPGIVLHIGKLLCRLIALFRGWEYRSSFVDNMAFGGYNKQFEPARTPSDWLTKDEAIIDACVNNPWSTFRFTVNGYYQMFRGIQYIQNPAHIQQIPKNLPLFFVAGADDPVGNNGKSVTQVCQQYKDAGIQDVQIKLYPGDRHEILNETDRDVVYADILTWLNGHLARR
;
A
#
# COMPACT_ATOMS: atom_id res chain seq x y z
N MET A 1 12.14 -23.95 -5.54
CA MET A 1 10.83 -24.09 -6.24
C MET A 1 11.04 -23.74 -7.70
N ARG A 2 10.40 -24.46 -8.63
CA ARG A 2 10.41 -24.06 -10.06
C ARG A 2 9.41 -22.91 -10.23
N PRO A 3 9.75 -21.84 -10.95
CA PRO A 3 8.79 -20.76 -11.24
C PRO A 3 7.59 -21.32 -12.00
N MET A 4 6.38 -20.95 -11.59
CA MET A 4 5.18 -21.24 -12.36
C MET A 4 5.06 -20.22 -13.49
N ILE A 5 4.96 -20.72 -14.72
CA ILE A 5 4.73 -19.91 -15.92
C ILE A 5 3.21 -19.85 -16.12
N PHE A 6 2.62 -18.69 -15.97
CA PHE A 6 1.21 -18.47 -16.29
C PHE A 6 1.08 -17.96 -17.72
N CYS A 7 0.38 -18.73 -18.58
CA CYS A 7 -0.06 -18.28 -19.90
C CYS A 7 -1.44 -17.65 -19.75
N ASN A 8 -1.52 -16.33 -19.75
CA ASN A 8 -2.79 -15.66 -20.02
C ASN A 8 -2.83 -15.26 -21.50
N GLN A 9 -4.02 -15.24 -22.13
CA GLN A 9 -4.19 -14.92 -23.55
C GLN A 9 -3.69 -13.49 -23.83
N GLY A 10 -2.39 -13.34 -24.19
CA GLY A 10 -1.86 -12.04 -24.66
C GLY A 10 -0.47 -11.63 -24.21
N GLY A 11 0.27 -12.44 -23.49
CA GLY A 11 1.67 -12.18 -23.10
C GLY A 11 2.05 -13.02 -21.89
N LEU A 12 3.22 -13.66 -21.97
CA LEU A 12 3.73 -14.52 -20.91
C LEU A 12 4.38 -13.63 -19.85
N MET A 13 3.87 -13.69 -18.63
CA MET A 13 4.51 -13.11 -17.44
C MET A 13 4.95 -14.27 -16.55
N ILE A 14 6.16 -14.22 -16.02
CA ILE A 14 6.67 -15.24 -15.10
C ILE A 14 6.31 -14.80 -13.68
N LYS A 15 5.46 -15.56 -13.00
CA LYS A 15 5.13 -15.39 -11.58
C LYS A 15 5.99 -16.32 -10.73
N GLU A 16 6.69 -15.77 -9.76
CA GLU A 16 7.46 -16.49 -8.74
C GLU A 16 6.88 -16.16 -7.37
N GLU A 17 6.42 -17.18 -6.65
CA GLU A 17 5.99 -17.06 -5.25
C GLU A 17 7.09 -17.59 -4.33
N PHE A 18 7.39 -16.87 -3.25
CA PHE A 18 8.41 -17.25 -2.29
C PHE A 18 8.10 -16.72 -0.90
N TYR A 19 8.83 -17.21 0.09
CA TYR A 19 8.71 -16.77 1.47
C TYR A 19 10.05 -16.35 2.03
N PHE A 20 10.04 -15.36 2.92
CA PHE A 20 11.20 -14.98 3.72
C PHE A 20 10.81 -14.77 5.18
N ASP A 21 11.77 -14.85 6.10
CA ASP A 21 11.50 -14.66 7.52
C ASP A 21 11.22 -13.19 7.81
N SER A 22 10.15 -12.91 8.55
CA SER A 22 9.79 -11.56 8.99
C SER A 22 10.83 -10.98 9.95
N ARG A 23 10.83 -9.65 10.04
CA ARG A 23 11.59 -8.92 11.06
C ARG A 23 10.99 -9.05 12.47
N ASP A 24 9.81 -9.64 12.61
CA ASP A 24 9.25 -9.98 13.92
C ASP A 24 9.94 -11.20 14.57
N GLY A 25 10.69 -11.99 13.80
CA GLY A 25 11.43 -13.17 14.25
C GLY A 25 10.59 -14.44 14.45
N GLU A 26 9.28 -14.38 14.19
CA GLU A 26 8.34 -15.46 14.45
C GLU A 26 7.63 -15.94 13.18
N ASN A 27 7.33 -15.04 12.25
CA ASN A 27 6.52 -15.31 11.07
C ASN A 27 7.33 -15.36 9.78
N ARG A 28 6.74 -15.96 8.76
CA ARG A 28 7.25 -15.93 7.39
C ARG A 28 6.35 -15.09 6.52
N ILE A 29 6.95 -14.24 5.73
CA ILE A 29 6.28 -13.31 4.82
C ILE A 29 6.20 -13.94 3.43
N HIS A 30 4.98 -14.06 2.91
CA HIS A 30 4.72 -14.44 1.53
C HIS A 30 5.03 -13.25 0.60
N ALA A 31 5.67 -13.53 -0.51
CA ALA A 31 5.98 -12.53 -1.52
C ALA A 31 5.80 -13.09 -2.93
N VAL A 32 5.52 -12.21 -3.86
CA VAL A 32 5.42 -12.52 -5.29
C VAL A 32 6.38 -11.63 -6.09
N ARG A 33 6.81 -12.18 -7.21
CA ARG A 33 7.57 -11.46 -8.23
C ARG A 33 7.01 -11.80 -9.60
N TYR A 34 6.66 -10.77 -10.34
CA TYR A 34 6.21 -10.83 -11.73
C TYR A 34 7.31 -10.27 -12.62
N THR A 35 7.84 -11.11 -13.49
CA THR A 35 8.96 -10.75 -14.38
C THR A 35 8.49 -10.80 -15.82
N PRO A 36 8.94 -9.87 -16.72
CA PRO A 36 8.76 -10.00 -18.15
C PRO A 36 9.25 -11.37 -18.64
N ASP A 37 8.52 -12.00 -19.54
CA ASP A 37 8.82 -13.35 -20.04
C ASP A 37 10.11 -13.40 -20.89
N ASP A 38 10.42 -12.29 -21.60
CA ASP A 38 11.65 -12.12 -22.36
C ASP A 38 12.88 -11.83 -21.49
N GLY A 39 12.68 -11.68 -20.16
CA GLY A 39 13.72 -11.34 -19.20
C GLY A 39 14.29 -9.92 -19.32
N ASN A 40 13.75 -9.09 -20.23
CA ASN A 40 14.23 -7.72 -20.44
C ASN A 40 13.62 -6.76 -19.41
N VAL A 41 14.29 -6.61 -18.27
CA VAL A 41 13.84 -5.75 -17.16
C VAL A 41 14.60 -4.43 -17.20
N ARG A 42 13.87 -3.31 -17.25
CA ARG A 42 14.42 -1.94 -17.26
C ARG A 42 14.11 -1.12 -16.00
N GLY A 43 13.31 -1.66 -15.09
CA GLY A 43 12.97 -1.03 -13.80
C GLY A 43 12.14 -1.95 -12.94
N ILE A 44 12.03 -1.63 -11.66
CA ILE A 44 11.35 -2.43 -10.65
C ILE A 44 10.31 -1.56 -9.93
N VAL A 45 9.10 -2.10 -9.73
CA VAL A 45 8.07 -1.53 -8.88
C VAL A 45 7.78 -2.51 -7.74
N GLN A 46 7.98 -2.07 -6.50
CA GLN A 46 7.52 -2.81 -5.32
C GLN A 46 6.16 -2.28 -4.89
N ILE A 47 5.17 -3.18 -4.86
CA ILE A 47 3.82 -2.92 -4.37
C ILE A 47 3.84 -2.98 -2.85
N VAL A 48 3.20 -2.00 -2.22
CA VAL A 48 2.92 -1.94 -0.79
C VAL A 48 1.40 -1.83 -0.65
N HIS A 49 0.75 -2.96 -0.38
CA HIS A 49 -0.70 -3.07 -0.40
C HIS A 49 -1.38 -2.41 0.81
N GLY A 50 -2.69 -2.22 0.75
CA GLY A 50 -3.49 -1.59 1.79
C GLY A 50 -3.95 -2.51 2.91
N MET A 51 -4.82 -1.99 3.75
CA MET A 51 -5.46 -2.74 4.84
C MET A 51 -6.48 -3.73 4.31
N ALA A 52 -6.51 -4.95 4.87
CA ALA A 52 -7.44 -6.01 4.49
C ALA A 52 -7.43 -6.29 2.98
N GLU A 53 -6.24 -6.36 2.42
CA GLU A 53 -5.99 -6.82 1.06
C GLU A 53 -4.69 -7.66 1.00
N TYR A 54 -4.24 -8.03 -0.19
CA TYR A 54 -3.08 -8.88 -0.40
C TYR A 54 -2.45 -8.58 -1.76
N VAL A 55 -1.18 -8.95 -1.92
CA VAL A 55 -0.36 -8.52 -3.06
C VAL A 55 -0.89 -9.00 -4.42
N GLU A 56 -1.52 -10.17 -4.49
CA GLU A 56 -2.04 -10.71 -5.76
C GLU A 56 -3.23 -9.92 -6.33
N ARG A 57 -3.87 -9.03 -5.56
CA ARG A 57 -4.88 -8.09 -6.10
C ARG A 57 -4.30 -7.11 -7.13
N TYR A 58 -3.00 -6.96 -7.19
CA TYR A 58 -2.29 -6.09 -8.13
C TYR A 58 -1.84 -6.82 -9.41
N GLU A 59 -2.27 -8.06 -9.64
CA GLU A 59 -1.83 -8.89 -10.77
C GLU A 59 -2.17 -8.24 -12.13
N ASN A 60 -3.31 -7.57 -12.29
CA ASN A 60 -3.66 -6.84 -13.51
C ASN A 60 -2.68 -5.69 -13.81
N LEU A 61 -2.30 -4.92 -12.78
CA LEU A 61 -1.28 -3.89 -12.93
C LEU A 61 0.10 -4.52 -13.22
N ALA A 62 0.43 -5.63 -12.56
CA ALA A 62 1.68 -6.34 -12.78
C ALA A 62 1.78 -6.86 -14.22
N GLU A 63 0.70 -7.41 -14.77
CA GLU A 63 0.64 -7.83 -16.18
C GLU A 63 0.83 -6.65 -17.13
N PHE A 64 0.17 -5.51 -16.85
CA PHE A 64 0.32 -4.31 -17.65
C PHE A 64 1.76 -3.77 -17.65
N LEU A 65 2.42 -3.76 -16.50
CA LEU A 65 3.77 -3.24 -16.32
C LEU A 65 4.84 -4.20 -16.87
N THR A 66 4.69 -5.51 -16.67
CA THR A 66 5.66 -6.51 -17.15
C THR A 66 5.71 -6.57 -18.66
N LYS A 67 4.57 -6.46 -19.36
CA LYS A 67 4.51 -6.28 -20.83
C LYS A 67 5.30 -5.08 -21.34
N ARG A 68 5.73 -4.18 -20.43
CA ARG A 68 6.48 -2.94 -20.73
C ARG A 68 7.87 -2.93 -20.12
N GLY A 69 8.38 -4.11 -19.75
CA GLY A 69 9.71 -4.29 -19.20
C GLY A 69 9.89 -3.84 -17.74
N ILE A 70 8.81 -3.70 -16.99
CA ILE A 70 8.88 -3.36 -15.56
C ILE A 70 8.61 -4.62 -14.73
N LEU A 71 9.58 -5.04 -13.94
CA LEU A 71 9.40 -6.07 -12.93
C LEU A 71 8.51 -5.54 -11.80
N VAL A 72 7.53 -6.33 -11.38
CA VAL A 72 6.69 -6.00 -10.22
C VAL A 72 6.92 -7.04 -9.12
N THR A 73 7.09 -6.58 -7.89
CA THR A 73 7.20 -7.44 -6.72
C THR A 73 6.40 -6.85 -5.56
N GLY A 74 6.07 -7.65 -4.58
CA GLY A 74 5.40 -7.21 -3.36
C GLY A 74 5.26 -8.38 -2.41
N GLU A 75 4.94 -8.07 -1.16
CA GLU A 75 4.66 -9.08 -0.15
C GLU A 75 3.25 -8.91 0.41
N ASP A 76 2.69 -9.97 0.95
CA ASP A 76 1.58 -9.89 1.90
C ASP A 76 2.15 -9.42 3.23
N HIS A 77 1.76 -8.23 3.68
CA HIS A 77 2.24 -7.68 4.95
C HIS A 77 1.96 -8.60 6.12
N LEU A 78 2.74 -8.49 7.17
CA LEU A 78 2.48 -9.16 8.43
C LEU A 78 1.01 -8.96 8.85
N GLY A 79 0.31 -10.06 9.17
CA GLY A 79 -1.12 -10.03 9.45
C GLY A 79 -2.05 -10.01 8.22
N HIS A 80 -1.53 -10.27 7.01
CA HIS A 80 -2.32 -10.26 5.76
C HIS A 80 -2.04 -11.48 4.89
N GLY A 81 -3.01 -11.81 4.04
CA GLY A 81 -2.90 -12.81 2.98
C GLY A 81 -2.27 -14.12 3.41
N LYS A 82 -1.33 -14.62 2.61
CA LYS A 82 -0.61 -15.88 2.87
C LYS A 82 0.52 -15.75 3.92
N SER A 83 0.79 -14.54 4.44
CA SER A 83 1.71 -14.34 5.57
C SER A 83 1.09 -14.71 6.90
N VAL A 84 -0.22 -14.98 6.95
CA VAL A 84 -0.94 -15.41 8.13
C VAL A 84 -1.08 -16.93 8.13
N GLN A 85 -0.59 -17.58 9.18
CA GLN A 85 -0.69 -19.04 9.34
C GLN A 85 -1.98 -19.47 10.07
N ASN A 86 -2.53 -18.61 10.93
CA ASN A 86 -3.75 -18.85 11.69
C ASN A 86 -4.66 -17.61 11.52
N GLU A 87 -5.92 -17.82 11.11
CA GLU A 87 -6.90 -16.77 10.85
C GLU A 87 -7.13 -15.82 12.03
N GLU A 88 -6.86 -16.25 13.24
CA GLU A 88 -6.92 -15.41 14.44
C GLU A 88 -5.95 -14.22 14.37
N TYR A 89 -4.87 -14.33 13.59
CA TYR A 89 -3.84 -13.30 13.45
C TYR A 89 -4.05 -12.38 12.24
N TYR A 90 -5.13 -12.49 11.47
CA TYR A 90 -5.44 -11.47 10.48
C TYR A 90 -5.58 -10.11 11.14
N GLY A 91 -4.89 -9.11 10.59
CA GLY A 91 -4.88 -7.75 11.11
C GLY A 91 -4.15 -7.57 12.45
N TYR A 92 -3.32 -8.55 12.83
CA TYR A 92 -2.38 -8.46 13.94
C TYR A 92 -0.96 -8.34 13.40
N PHE A 93 -0.18 -7.37 13.86
CA PHE A 93 1.19 -7.19 13.38
C PHE A 93 2.22 -7.84 14.32
N HIS A 94 2.50 -7.20 15.45
CA HIS A 94 3.39 -7.74 16.46
C HIS A 94 3.12 -7.06 17.81
N LYS A 95 3.39 -7.74 18.90
CA LYS A 95 3.04 -7.30 20.26
C LYS A 95 3.55 -5.92 20.63
N THR A 96 4.75 -5.56 20.24
CA THR A 96 5.42 -4.33 20.68
C THR A 96 5.75 -3.36 19.53
N ASN A 97 6.36 -3.84 18.45
CA ASN A 97 6.96 -3.05 17.37
C ASN A 97 6.42 -3.44 15.97
N GLY A 98 5.12 -3.72 15.87
CA GLY A 98 4.51 -4.23 14.65
C GLY A 98 4.66 -3.30 13.44
N ASN A 99 4.55 -1.99 13.63
CA ASN A 99 4.78 -1.03 12.54
C ASN A 99 6.23 -1.11 12.02
N GLU A 100 7.21 -1.17 12.92
CA GLU A 100 8.62 -1.28 12.58
C GLU A 100 8.94 -2.63 11.91
N CYS A 101 8.28 -3.73 12.32
CA CYS A 101 8.40 -5.03 11.66
C CYS A 101 7.91 -4.98 10.23
N VAL A 102 6.72 -4.41 9.97
CA VAL A 102 6.16 -4.26 8.61
C VAL A 102 7.10 -3.43 7.72
N ILE A 103 7.60 -2.29 8.20
CA ILE A 103 8.57 -1.47 7.43
C ILE A 103 9.86 -2.25 7.18
N GLY A 104 10.33 -3.02 8.16
CA GLY A 104 11.51 -3.87 8.04
C GLY A 104 11.35 -5.01 7.03
N ASP A 105 10.15 -5.59 6.91
CA ASP A 105 9.82 -6.64 5.94
C ASP A 105 9.76 -6.07 4.52
N ILE A 106 9.13 -4.90 4.34
CA ILE A 106 9.16 -4.12 3.09
C ILE A 106 10.62 -3.87 2.65
N HIS A 107 11.48 -3.46 3.60
CA HIS A 107 12.89 -3.21 3.33
C HIS A 107 13.65 -4.49 2.96
N LYS A 108 13.40 -5.59 3.65
CA LYS A 108 14.02 -6.89 3.37
C LYS A 108 13.68 -7.40 1.97
N LEU A 109 12.43 -7.26 1.53
CA LEU A 109 12.04 -7.61 0.15
C LEU A 109 12.79 -6.74 -0.86
N ARG A 110 12.92 -5.43 -0.61
CA ARG A 110 13.71 -4.54 -1.46
C ARG A 110 15.16 -5.01 -1.54
N GLU A 111 15.83 -5.25 -0.40
CA GLU A 111 17.22 -5.72 -0.36
C GLU A 111 17.41 -7.01 -1.16
N MET A 112 16.52 -8.00 -0.97
CA MET A 112 16.54 -9.26 -1.71
C MET A 112 16.39 -9.05 -3.23
N THR A 113 15.50 -8.15 -3.62
CA THR A 113 15.23 -7.86 -5.03
C THR A 113 16.40 -7.09 -5.67
N GLN A 114 16.92 -6.05 -4.99
CA GLN A 114 18.08 -5.30 -5.48
C GLN A 114 19.36 -6.13 -5.56
N LYS A 115 19.53 -7.10 -4.65
CA LYS A 115 20.65 -8.06 -4.75
C LYS A 115 20.59 -8.88 -6.05
N LYS A 116 19.39 -9.19 -6.54
CA LYS A 116 19.20 -9.92 -7.83
C LYS A 116 19.29 -8.97 -9.03
N TYR A 117 18.94 -7.70 -8.86
CA TYR A 117 18.89 -6.68 -9.91
C TYR A 117 19.54 -5.36 -9.41
N PRO A 118 20.87 -5.33 -9.22
CA PRO A 118 21.54 -4.24 -8.49
C PRO A 118 21.53 -2.89 -9.22
N ASP A 119 21.44 -2.94 -10.56
CA ASP A 119 21.59 -1.75 -11.42
C ASP A 119 20.26 -1.15 -11.91
N LEU A 120 19.14 -1.77 -11.56
CA LEU A 120 17.84 -1.33 -12.04
C LEU A 120 17.24 -0.22 -11.15
N PRO A 121 16.61 0.81 -11.75
CA PRO A 121 15.84 1.80 -11.02
C PRO A 121 14.72 1.13 -10.20
N TYR A 122 14.60 1.51 -8.94
CA TYR A 122 13.67 0.90 -8.00
C TYR A 122 12.63 1.91 -7.53
N PHE A 123 11.36 1.59 -7.75
CA PHE A 123 10.23 2.41 -7.36
C PHE A 123 9.34 1.69 -6.34
N PHE A 124 8.65 2.47 -5.54
CA PHE A 124 7.54 2.00 -4.70
C PHE A 124 6.21 2.44 -5.27
N LEU A 125 5.18 1.60 -5.11
CA LEU A 125 3.78 1.96 -5.30
C LEU A 125 3.00 1.50 -4.08
N GLY A 126 2.56 2.45 -3.24
CA GLY A 126 1.80 2.17 -2.03
C GLY A 126 0.37 2.65 -2.13
N HIS A 127 -0.58 1.77 -1.79
CA HIS A 127 -2.01 2.06 -1.81
C HIS A 127 -2.60 2.08 -0.40
N SER A 128 -3.46 3.05 -0.09
CA SER A 128 -4.20 3.13 1.18
C SER A 128 -3.26 3.05 2.40
N MET A 129 -3.42 2.07 3.30
CA MET A 129 -2.44 1.81 4.36
C MET A 129 -1.02 1.68 3.80
N GLY A 130 -0.86 1.02 2.66
CA GLY A 130 0.43 0.91 1.96
C GLY A 130 0.99 2.27 1.52
N SER A 131 0.15 3.27 1.26
CA SER A 131 0.61 4.63 1.00
C SER A 131 1.20 5.28 2.25
N PHE A 132 0.64 5.01 3.43
CA PHE A 132 1.21 5.46 4.71
C PHE A 132 2.53 4.75 5.00
N LEU A 133 2.60 3.43 4.77
CA LEU A 133 3.83 2.66 4.90
C LEU A 133 4.91 3.14 3.91
N THR A 134 4.56 3.43 2.67
CA THR A 134 5.48 3.99 1.67
C THR A 134 5.99 5.37 2.08
N ARG A 135 5.12 6.25 2.59
CA ARG A 135 5.53 7.55 3.14
C ARG A 135 6.47 7.39 4.32
N GLN A 136 6.23 6.44 5.22
CA GLN A 136 7.14 6.13 6.32
C GLN A 136 8.46 5.57 5.80
N TYR A 137 8.40 4.66 4.84
CA TYR A 137 9.57 4.03 4.24
C TYR A 137 10.52 5.05 3.62
N ILE A 138 10.02 5.99 2.80
CA ILE A 138 10.86 7.01 2.16
C ILE A 138 11.42 8.04 3.15
N GLN A 139 10.84 8.17 4.34
CA GLN A 139 11.39 8.98 5.43
C GLN A 139 12.55 8.27 6.16
N MET A 140 12.65 6.94 6.04
CA MET A 140 13.63 6.11 6.75
C MET A 140 14.69 5.50 5.82
N HIS A 141 14.32 5.13 4.59
CA HIS A 141 15.10 4.26 3.70
C HIS A 141 15.04 4.71 2.23
N ALA A 142 15.00 6.01 1.95
CA ALA A 142 14.84 6.51 0.57
C ALA A 142 16.08 6.34 -0.32
N ASP A 143 17.26 6.14 0.28
CA ASP A 143 18.51 6.07 -0.48
C ASP A 143 18.47 4.99 -1.56
N GLY A 144 18.86 5.38 -2.78
CA GLY A 144 18.86 4.49 -3.94
C GLY A 144 17.48 4.20 -4.55
N LEU A 145 16.40 4.86 -4.10
CA LEU A 145 15.12 4.84 -4.79
C LEU A 145 15.11 5.78 -5.99
N ALA A 146 14.48 5.33 -7.07
CA ALA A 146 14.21 6.14 -8.26
C ALA A 146 12.94 7.00 -8.13
N GLY A 147 12.03 6.64 -7.22
CA GLY A 147 10.82 7.38 -6.93
C GLY A 147 9.76 6.58 -6.19
N ALA A 148 8.64 7.23 -5.85
CA ALA A 148 7.49 6.56 -5.22
C ALA A 148 6.15 7.11 -5.74
N VAL A 149 5.21 6.19 -6.00
CA VAL A 149 3.79 6.47 -6.25
C VAL A 149 3.04 6.27 -4.94
N ILE A 150 2.35 7.30 -4.49
CA ILE A 150 1.61 7.36 -3.22
C ILE A 150 0.13 7.48 -3.55
N MET A 151 -0.61 6.38 -3.44
CA MET A 151 -1.96 6.24 -3.93
C MET A 151 -2.99 6.10 -2.82
N GLY A 152 -4.11 6.84 -2.92
CA GLY A 152 -5.20 6.77 -1.95
C GLY A 152 -4.77 7.16 -0.53
N THR A 153 -3.87 8.15 -0.41
CA THR A 153 -3.32 8.60 0.87
C THR A 153 -4.19 9.69 1.50
N GLY A 154 -3.92 9.98 2.77
CA GLY A 154 -4.59 11.05 3.50
C GLY A 154 -3.77 11.55 4.69
N SER A 155 -4.42 12.32 5.54
CA SER A 155 -3.89 12.76 6.83
C SER A 155 -4.99 12.71 7.89
N GLN A 156 -4.60 12.55 9.15
CA GLN A 156 -5.53 12.52 10.28
C GLN A 156 -5.10 13.53 11.34
N PRO A 157 -6.03 14.25 11.95
CA PRO A 157 -5.69 15.16 13.05
C PRO A 157 -4.92 14.43 14.16
N GLY A 158 -3.83 15.01 14.64
CA GLY A 158 -2.98 14.40 15.65
C GLY A 158 -3.72 13.99 16.92
N ILE A 159 -4.74 14.79 17.33
CA ILE A 159 -5.59 14.47 18.51
C ILE A 159 -6.39 13.18 18.27
N VAL A 160 -6.92 12.94 17.07
CA VAL A 160 -7.66 11.72 16.72
C VAL A 160 -6.75 10.50 16.83
N LEU A 161 -5.51 10.59 16.32
CA LEU A 161 -4.52 9.52 16.43
C LEU A 161 -4.14 9.22 17.89
N HIS A 162 -3.99 10.26 18.73
CA HIS A 162 -3.70 10.08 20.16
C HIS A 162 -4.85 9.39 20.89
N ILE A 163 -6.09 9.84 20.68
CA ILE A 163 -7.28 9.22 21.27
C ILE A 163 -7.43 7.78 20.79
N GLY A 164 -7.27 7.53 19.49
CA GLY A 164 -7.34 6.19 18.91
C GLY A 164 -6.33 5.23 19.54
N LYS A 165 -5.07 5.65 19.69
CA LYS A 165 -4.04 4.84 20.36
C LYS A 165 -4.34 4.59 21.84
N LEU A 166 -4.81 5.60 22.56
CA LEU A 166 -5.19 5.43 23.97
C LEU A 166 -6.35 4.43 24.09
N LEU A 167 -7.37 4.56 23.25
CA LEU A 167 -8.51 3.65 23.21
C LEU A 167 -8.07 2.20 22.91
N CYS A 168 -7.21 1.98 21.91
CA CYS A 168 -6.65 0.66 21.63
C CYS A 168 -5.93 0.07 22.84
N ARG A 169 -5.12 0.86 23.57
CA ARG A 169 -4.43 0.42 24.77
C ARG A 169 -5.40 0.04 25.90
N LEU A 170 -6.43 0.87 26.12
CA LEU A 170 -7.45 0.59 27.15
C LEU A 170 -8.22 -0.68 26.83
N ILE A 171 -8.65 -0.87 25.58
CA ILE A 171 -9.32 -2.10 25.16
C ILE A 171 -8.38 -3.30 25.33
N ALA A 172 -7.12 -3.18 24.89
CA ALA A 172 -6.15 -4.26 25.01
C ALA A 172 -5.87 -4.67 26.45
N LEU A 173 -5.93 -3.74 27.42
CA LEU A 173 -5.76 -4.04 28.85
C LEU A 173 -6.83 -5.01 29.38
N PHE A 174 -8.07 -4.92 28.86
CA PHE A 174 -9.20 -5.74 29.34
C PHE A 174 -9.52 -6.93 28.43
N ARG A 175 -9.19 -6.86 27.13
CA ARG A 175 -9.61 -7.84 26.11
C ARG A 175 -8.45 -8.49 25.36
N GLY A 176 -7.21 -8.04 25.58
CA GLY A 176 -6.03 -8.48 24.80
C GLY A 176 -5.84 -7.67 23.51
N TRP A 177 -4.61 -7.75 22.96
CA TRP A 177 -4.23 -7.05 21.73
C TRP A 177 -4.84 -7.65 20.47
N GLU A 178 -5.26 -8.91 20.52
CA GLU A 178 -5.87 -9.69 19.45
C GLU A 178 -7.37 -9.36 19.26
N TYR A 179 -7.96 -8.64 20.21
CA TYR A 179 -9.38 -8.31 20.18
C TYR A 179 -9.73 -7.40 18.99
N ARG A 180 -10.80 -7.76 18.26
CA ARG A 180 -11.36 -7.01 17.12
C ARG A 180 -12.51 -6.12 17.57
N SER A 181 -12.23 -4.83 17.75
CA SER A 181 -13.20 -3.87 18.23
C SER A 181 -14.02 -3.25 17.10
N SER A 182 -15.32 -3.52 17.04
CA SER A 182 -16.22 -2.84 16.12
C SER A 182 -16.30 -1.32 16.37
N PHE A 183 -16.08 -0.90 17.60
CA PHE A 183 -16.09 0.51 17.96
C PHE A 183 -14.89 1.26 17.33
N VAL A 184 -13.68 0.70 17.43
CA VAL A 184 -12.48 1.28 16.80
C VAL A 184 -12.61 1.27 15.28
N ASP A 185 -13.11 0.18 14.72
CA ASP A 185 -13.37 0.01 13.29
C ASP A 185 -14.34 1.07 12.76
N ASN A 186 -15.50 1.22 13.41
CA ASN A 186 -16.48 2.24 13.03
C ASN A 186 -15.96 3.68 13.18
N MET A 187 -15.11 3.93 14.16
CA MET A 187 -14.45 5.23 14.33
C MET A 187 -13.50 5.53 13.17
N ALA A 188 -12.81 4.51 12.64
CA ALA A 188 -11.86 4.66 11.56
C ALA A 188 -12.54 4.75 10.18
N PHE A 189 -13.58 3.93 9.93
CA PHE A 189 -14.14 3.71 8.59
C PHE A 189 -15.65 3.95 8.46
N GLY A 190 -16.38 4.06 9.55
CA GLY A 190 -17.86 4.08 9.56
C GLY A 190 -18.51 5.26 8.82
N GLY A 191 -17.72 6.23 8.36
CA GLY A 191 -18.20 7.37 7.57
C GLY A 191 -18.00 7.24 6.05
N TYR A 192 -17.16 6.30 5.59
CA TYR A 192 -16.65 6.30 4.22
C TYR A 192 -17.72 6.02 3.16
N ASN A 193 -18.71 5.19 3.49
CA ASN A 193 -19.76 4.81 2.54
C ASN A 193 -20.93 5.83 2.46
N LYS A 194 -21.00 6.80 3.37
CA LYS A 194 -22.14 7.74 3.48
C LYS A 194 -22.42 8.56 2.22
N GLN A 195 -21.35 8.97 1.53
CA GLN A 195 -21.51 9.77 0.29
C GLN A 195 -21.99 8.94 -0.91
N PHE A 196 -22.03 7.61 -0.78
CA PHE A 196 -22.44 6.68 -1.82
C PHE A 196 -23.81 6.05 -1.54
N GLU A 197 -24.56 6.60 -0.59
CA GLU A 197 -25.92 6.14 -0.28
C GLU A 197 -26.94 6.54 -1.39
N PRO A 198 -27.88 5.64 -1.74
CA PRO A 198 -28.13 4.32 -1.16
C PRO A 198 -27.05 3.31 -1.58
N ALA A 199 -26.30 2.81 -0.61
CA ALA A 199 -25.21 1.88 -0.86
C ALA A 199 -25.73 0.45 -1.07
N ARG A 200 -25.16 -0.28 -2.03
CA ARG A 200 -25.45 -1.69 -2.30
C ARG A 200 -24.75 -2.61 -1.29
N THR A 201 -23.53 -2.25 -0.90
CA THR A 201 -22.69 -2.99 0.05
C THR A 201 -22.00 -2.04 1.02
N PRO A 202 -21.41 -2.54 2.14
CA PRO A 202 -20.59 -1.73 3.03
C PRO A 202 -19.27 -1.22 2.40
N SER A 203 -18.91 -1.72 1.21
CA SER A 203 -17.64 -1.49 0.53
C SER A 203 -17.73 -0.65 -0.74
N ASP A 204 -18.90 -0.07 -1.05
CA ASP A 204 -19.10 0.71 -2.27
C ASP A 204 -18.17 1.93 -2.38
N TRP A 205 -17.62 2.39 -1.26
CA TRP A 205 -16.63 3.47 -1.25
C TRP A 205 -15.27 3.10 -1.88
N LEU A 206 -15.04 1.79 -2.14
CA LEU A 206 -13.78 1.31 -2.73
C LEU A 206 -13.68 1.61 -4.23
N THR A 207 -14.72 1.29 -5.01
CA THR A 207 -14.73 1.47 -6.47
C THR A 207 -16.16 1.51 -7.01
N LYS A 208 -16.32 1.99 -8.25
CA LYS A 208 -17.58 1.93 -9.02
C LYS A 208 -17.80 0.56 -9.68
N ASP A 209 -16.77 -0.26 -9.81
CA ASP A 209 -16.83 -1.58 -10.43
C ASP A 209 -17.49 -2.59 -9.48
N GLU A 210 -18.78 -2.88 -9.72
CA GLU A 210 -19.57 -3.78 -8.88
C GLU A 210 -18.99 -5.20 -8.83
N ALA A 211 -18.37 -5.70 -9.90
CA ALA A 211 -17.78 -7.03 -9.92
C ALA A 211 -16.54 -7.10 -8.99
N ILE A 212 -15.76 -6.03 -8.91
CA ILE A 212 -14.65 -5.92 -7.96
C ILE A 212 -15.18 -5.88 -6.53
N ILE A 213 -16.25 -5.11 -6.27
CA ILE A 213 -16.88 -5.08 -4.93
C ILE A 213 -17.39 -6.46 -4.55
N ASP A 214 -18.09 -7.16 -5.44
CA ASP A 214 -18.62 -8.50 -5.17
C ASP A 214 -17.49 -9.51 -4.89
N ALA A 215 -16.38 -9.44 -5.61
CA ALA A 215 -15.22 -10.26 -5.34
C ALA A 215 -14.59 -9.91 -3.98
N CYS A 216 -14.54 -8.62 -3.61
CA CYS A 216 -14.00 -8.15 -2.34
C CYS A 216 -14.82 -8.64 -1.14
N VAL A 217 -16.14 -8.44 -1.15
CA VAL A 217 -17.00 -8.79 -0.01
C VAL A 217 -17.13 -10.30 0.21
N ASN A 218 -16.83 -11.10 -0.81
CA ASN A 218 -16.82 -12.56 -0.73
C ASN A 218 -15.45 -13.16 -0.40
N ASN A 219 -14.40 -12.34 -0.27
CA ASN A 219 -13.06 -12.81 -0.02
C ASN A 219 -12.67 -12.60 1.46
N PRO A 220 -12.40 -13.68 2.24
CA PRO A 220 -12.00 -13.56 3.64
C PRO A 220 -10.70 -12.76 3.86
N TRP A 221 -9.82 -12.69 2.85
CA TRP A 221 -8.60 -11.87 2.90
C TRP A 221 -8.85 -10.38 2.69
N SER A 222 -10.08 -9.99 2.34
CA SER A 222 -10.49 -8.60 2.12
C SER A 222 -11.58 -8.12 3.08
N THR A 223 -12.10 -9.01 3.96
CA THR A 223 -13.25 -8.70 4.83
C THR A 223 -12.95 -8.81 6.32
N PHE A 224 -11.72 -9.16 6.71
CA PHE A 224 -11.37 -9.23 8.12
C PHE A 224 -11.21 -7.83 8.74
N ARG A 225 -11.62 -7.73 9.99
CA ARG A 225 -11.40 -6.53 10.80
C ARG A 225 -10.04 -6.61 11.49
N PHE A 226 -9.31 -5.50 11.52
CA PHE A 226 -8.07 -5.40 12.27
C PHE A 226 -8.30 -5.65 13.78
N THR A 227 -7.30 -6.23 14.42
CA THR A 227 -7.20 -6.26 15.87
C THR A 227 -6.92 -4.86 16.42
N VAL A 228 -7.13 -4.64 17.71
CA VAL A 228 -6.73 -3.36 18.33
C VAL A 228 -5.21 -3.14 18.25
N ASN A 229 -4.42 -4.22 18.14
CA ASN A 229 -2.99 -4.14 17.83
C ASN A 229 -2.75 -3.53 16.44
N GLY A 230 -3.37 -4.06 15.41
CA GLY A 230 -3.21 -3.56 14.04
C GLY A 230 -3.58 -2.08 13.92
N TYR A 231 -4.71 -1.68 14.51
CA TYR A 231 -5.10 -0.25 14.56
C TYR A 231 -4.09 0.60 15.31
N TYR A 232 -3.64 0.15 16.48
CA TYR A 232 -2.64 0.87 17.26
C TYR A 232 -1.35 1.09 16.48
N GLN A 233 -0.85 0.06 15.81
CA GLN A 233 0.38 0.13 15.02
C GLN A 233 0.21 1.02 13.76
N MET A 234 -0.94 0.94 13.11
CA MET A 234 -1.27 1.84 11.98
C MET A 234 -1.33 3.31 12.43
N PHE A 235 -1.99 3.62 13.57
CA PHE A 235 -2.03 4.99 14.11
C PHE A 235 -0.63 5.50 14.50
N ARG A 236 0.27 4.64 14.98
CA ARG A 236 1.67 4.99 15.21
C ARG A 236 2.38 5.38 13.91
N GLY A 237 2.22 4.59 12.85
CA GLY A 237 2.77 4.89 11.53
C GLY A 237 2.25 6.20 10.96
N ILE A 238 0.91 6.44 11.01
CA ILE A 238 0.32 7.69 10.54
C ILE A 238 0.86 8.89 11.33
N GLN A 239 1.00 8.77 12.65
CA GLN A 239 1.59 9.82 13.48
C GLN A 239 3.07 10.10 13.10
N TYR A 240 3.83 9.04 12.80
CA TYR A 240 5.23 9.17 12.39
C TYR A 240 5.37 9.97 11.09
N ILE A 241 4.58 9.61 10.06
CA ILE A 241 4.69 10.22 8.73
C ILE A 241 4.22 11.67 8.66
N GLN A 242 3.43 12.12 9.64
CA GLN A 242 2.94 13.49 9.73
C GLN A 242 3.89 14.43 10.48
N ASN A 243 4.98 13.92 11.04
CA ASN A 243 5.99 14.76 11.70
C ASN A 243 6.82 15.51 10.66
N PRO A 244 6.82 16.86 10.66
CA PRO A 244 7.59 17.64 9.68
C PRO A 244 9.10 17.33 9.70
N ALA A 245 9.65 16.98 10.88
CA ALA A 245 11.06 16.61 10.99
C ALA A 245 11.42 15.34 10.21
N HIS A 246 10.49 14.37 10.12
CA HIS A 246 10.69 13.16 9.34
C HIS A 246 10.54 13.44 7.83
N ILE A 247 9.57 14.29 7.43
CA ILE A 247 9.40 14.70 6.03
C ILE A 247 10.68 15.40 5.53
N GLN A 248 11.34 16.18 6.38
CA GLN A 248 12.60 16.84 6.05
C GLN A 248 13.76 15.87 5.76
N GLN A 249 13.71 14.63 6.23
CA GLN A 249 14.73 13.60 5.99
C GLN A 249 14.70 13.03 4.57
N ILE A 250 13.57 13.19 3.85
CA ILE A 250 13.43 12.69 2.48
C ILE A 250 14.42 13.42 1.56
N PRO A 251 15.20 12.69 0.73
CA PRO A 251 16.06 13.28 -0.27
C PRO A 251 15.31 14.25 -1.18
N LYS A 252 15.81 15.45 -1.37
CA LYS A 252 15.08 16.50 -2.09
C LYS A 252 14.93 16.24 -3.58
N ASN A 253 15.72 15.35 -4.12
CA ASN A 253 15.69 14.90 -5.51
C ASN A 253 14.87 13.62 -5.73
N LEU A 254 14.25 13.04 -4.69
CA LEU A 254 13.38 11.87 -4.84
C LEU A 254 12.06 12.26 -5.51
N PRO A 255 11.74 11.74 -6.72
CA PRO A 255 10.47 12.01 -7.37
C PRO A 255 9.30 11.35 -6.64
N LEU A 256 8.20 12.08 -6.48
CA LEU A 256 6.99 11.58 -5.82
C LEU A 256 5.75 11.88 -6.69
N PHE A 257 4.91 10.86 -6.85
CA PHE A 257 3.64 10.98 -7.56
C PHE A 257 2.48 10.61 -6.63
N PHE A 258 1.69 11.61 -6.25
CA PHE A 258 0.47 11.43 -5.48
C PHE A 258 -0.71 11.22 -6.42
N VAL A 259 -1.46 10.14 -6.25
CA VAL A 259 -2.63 9.81 -7.05
C VAL A 259 -3.79 9.37 -6.16
N ALA A 260 -5.00 9.78 -6.48
CA ALA A 260 -6.20 9.37 -5.74
C ALA A 260 -7.46 9.60 -6.57
N GLY A 261 -8.52 8.91 -6.24
CA GLY A 261 -9.86 9.27 -6.71
C GLY A 261 -10.30 10.61 -6.12
N ALA A 262 -10.99 11.42 -6.93
CA ALA A 262 -11.54 12.68 -6.45
C ALA A 262 -12.69 12.48 -5.45
N ASP A 263 -13.31 11.31 -5.46
CA ASP A 263 -14.40 10.91 -4.56
C ASP A 263 -13.92 9.94 -3.46
N ASP A 264 -12.59 9.80 -3.27
CA ASP A 264 -12.01 8.96 -2.23
C ASP A 264 -12.20 9.57 -0.82
N PRO A 265 -12.99 8.94 0.08
CA PRO A 265 -13.22 9.44 1.44
C PRO A 265 -11.97 9.39 2.32
N VAL A 266 -11.01 8.49 2.06
CA VAL A 266 -9.73 8.40 2.81
C VAL A 266 -8.92 9.68 2.61
N GLY A 267 -8.88 10.18 1.39
CA GLY A 267 -8.25 11.43 1.00
C GLY A 267 -9.11 12.68 1.27
N ASN A 268 -10.27 12.54 1.94
CA ASN A 268 -11.26 13.62 2.12
C ASN A 268 -11.61 14.27 0.78
N ASN A 269 -11.96 13.43 -0.19
CA ASN A 269 -12.31 13.82 -1.56
C ASN A 269 -11.20 14.71 -2.19
N GLY A 270 -9.96 14.22 -2.13
CA GLY A 270 -8.77 14.85 -2.68
C GLY A 270 -8.16 15.97 -1.82
N LYS A 271 -8.88 16.54 -0.86
CA LYS A 271 -8.40 17.68 -0.05
C LYS A 271 -7.18 17.31 0.80
N SER A 272 -7.24 16.19 1.52
CA SER A 272 -6.12 15.73 2.36
C SER A 272 -4.93 15.31 1.51
N VAL A 273 -5.15 14.70 0.34
CA VAL A 273 -4.09 14.34 -0.60
C VAL A 273 -3.34 15.58 -1.07
N THR A 274 -4.08 16.63 -1.47
CA THR A 274 -3.52 17.92 -1.89
C THR A 274 -2.71 18.59 -0.77
N GLN A 275 -3.23 18.58 0.46
CA GLN A 275 -2.51 19.12 1.63
C GLN A 275 -1.21 18.37 1.89
N VAL A 276 -1.24 17.03 1.86
CA VAL A 276 -0.04 16.20 2.03
C VAL A 276 0.97 16.47 0.91
N CYS A 277 0.53 16.51 -0.35
CA CYS A 277 1.39 16.84 -1.48
C CYS A 277 2.08 18.21 -1.27
N GLN A 278 1.34 19.23 -0.82
CA GLN A 278 1.89 20.55 -0.54
C GLN A 278 2.92 20.51 0.59
N GLN A 279 2.69 19.76 1.67
CA GLN A 279 3.67 19.60 2.76
C GLN A 279 5.01 19.05 2.26
N TYR A 280 5.00 18.14 1.29
CA TYR A 280 6.21 17.58 0.70
C TYR A 280 6.93 18.59 -0.20
N LYS A 281 6.18 19.42 -0.95
CA LYS A 281 6.74 20.56 -1.72
C LYS A 281 7.37 21.59 -0.78
N ASP A 282 6.68 21.95 0.30
CA ASP A 282 7.15 22.91 1.29
C ASP A 282 8.41 22.41 2.04
N ALA A 283 8.55 21.09 2.17
CA ALA A 283 9.77 20.46 2.67
C ALA A 283 10.95 20.52 1.68
N GLY A 284 10.74 21.05 0.47
CA GLY A 284 11.78 21.26 -0.53
C GLY A 284 12.02 20.08 -1.47
N ILE A 285 11.12 19.09 -1.51
CA ILE A 285 11.21 18.01 -2.50
C ILE A 285 10.89 18.58 -3.88
N GLN A 286 11.81 18.38 -4.85
CA GLN A 286 11.82 19.12 -6.11
C GLN A 286 10.80 18.61 -7.14
N ASP A 287 10.55 17.29 -7.18
CA ASP A 287 9.66 16.67 -8.15
C ASP A 287 8.49 15.98 -7.41
N VAL A 288 7.47 16.77 -7.11
CA VAL A 288 6.23 16.30 -6.44
C VAL A 288 5.05 16.61 -7.33
N GLN A 289 4.47 15.56 -7.89
CA GLN A 289 3.31 15.62 -8.78
C GLN A 289 2.07 15.09 -8.07
N ILE A 290 0.90 15.59 -8.49
CA ILE A 290 -0.40 15.11 -8.00
C ILE A 290 -1.37 14.99 -9.16
N LYS A 291 -2.15 13.90 -9.18
CA LYS A 291 -3.29 13.71 -10.07
C LYS A 291 -4.47 13.15 -9.29
N LEU A 292 -5.61 13.84 -9.40
CA LEU A 292 -6.89 13.37 -8.88
C LEU A 292 -7.76 12.92 -10.07
N TYR A 293 -8.36 11.75 -9.96
CA TYR A 293 -9.20 11.16 -11.01
C TYR A 293 -10.67 11.47 -10.70
N PRO A 294 -11.33 12.31 -11.53
CA PRO A 294 -12.71 12.73 -11.29
C PRO A 294 -13.67 11.55 -11.31
N GLY A 295 -14.53 11.44 -10.29
CA GLY A 295 -15.52 10.38 -10.16
C GLY A 295 -14.98 9.03 -9.71
N ASP A 296 -13.65 8.87 -9.54
CA ASP A 296 -13.06 7.66 -8.99
C ASP A 296 -13.06 7.68 -7.47
N ARG A 297 -13.22 6.48 -6.91
CA ARG A 297 -13.26 6.23 -5.47
C ARG A 297 -11.87 5.82 -4.96
N HIS A 298 -11.79 5.01 -3.94
CA HIS A 298 -10.54 4.70 -3.25
C HIS A 298 -9.56 3.83 -4.04
N GLU A 299 -10.06 2.78 -4.70
CA GLU A 299 -9.25 1.80 -5.42
C GLU A 299 -9.12 2.15 -6.91
N ILE A 300 -8.41 3.21 -7.25
CA ILE A 300 -8.29 3.70 -8.64
C ILE A 300 -7.67 2.68 -9.62
N LEU A 301 -6.93 1.68 -9.13
CA LEU A 301 -6.41 0.57 -9.95
C LEU A 301 -7.49 -0.48 -10.28
N ASN A 302 -8.65 -0.39 -9.63
CA ASN A 302 -9.78 -1.31 -9.77
C ASN A 302 -11.04 -0.57 -10.29
N GLU A 303 -10.90 0.67 -10.71
CA GLU A 303 -12.00 1.44 -11.30
C GLU A 303 -12.31 0.99 -12.74
N THR A 304 -13.46 1.37 -13.24
CA THR A 304 -13.90 1.02 -14.60
C THR A 304 -13.01 1.62 -15.69
N ASP A 305 -12.33 2.71 -15.40
CA ASP A 305 -11.39 3.42 -16.26
C ASP A 305 -9.92 3.28 -15.81
N ARG A 306 -9.60 2.23 -15.04
CA ARG A 306 -8.24 1.93 -14.52
C ARG A 306 -7.12 1.96 -15.55
N ASP A 307 -7.43 1.74 -16.83
CA ASP A 307 -6.42 1.80 -17.88
C ASP A 307 -5.79 3.19 -18.02
N VAL A 308 -6.55 4.25 -17.74
CA VAL A 308 -6.05 5.63 -17.68
C VAL A 308 -5.05 5.78 -16.54
N VAL A 309 -5.38 5.24 -15.37
CA VAL A 309 -4.50 5.26 -14.19
C VAL A 309 -3.21 4.50 -14.46
N TYR A 310 -3.31 3.30 -15.07
CA TYR A 310 -2.15 2.48 -15.43
C TYR A 310 -1.23 3.21 -16.43
N ALA A 311 -1.80 3.87 -17.44
CA ALA A 311 -1.05 4.64 -18.43
C ALA A 311 -0.33 5.84 -17.80
N ASP A 312 -0.96 6.54 -16.87
CA ASP A 312 -0.35 7.67 -16.16
C ASP A 312 0.81 7.23 -15.26
N ILE A 313 0.61 6.15 -14.49
CA ILE A 313 1.68 5.57 -13.67
C ILE A 313 2.87 5.16 -14.55
N LEU A 314 2.62 4.46 -15.65
CA LEU A 314 3.68 4.07 -16.59
C LEU A 314 4.39 5.29 -17.19
N THR A 315 3.65 6.32 -17.56
CA THR A 315 4.21 7.57 -18.11
C THR A 315 5.14 8.22 -17.12
N TRP A 316 4.71 8.30 -15.86
CA TRP A 316 5.53 8.83 -14.78
C TRP A 316 6.77 7.96 -14.53
N LEU A 317 6.64 6.64 -14.45
CA LEU A 317 7.76 5.71 -14.30
C LEU A 317 8.78 5.89 -15.44
N ASN A 318 8.33 5.94 -16.70
CA ASN A 318 9.20 6.12 -17.86
C ASN A 318 10.00 7.42 -17.82
N GLY A 319 9.42 8.50 -17.29
CA GLY A 319 10.11 9.78 -17.08
C GLY A 319 11.24 9.72 -16.06
N HIS A 320 11.29 8.65 -15.23
CA HIS A 320 12.26 8.51 -14.13
C HIS A 320 13.18 7.27 -14.26
N LEU A 321 12.98 6.40 -15.26
CA LEU A 321 13.85 5.24 -15.49
C LEU A 321 15.29 5.61 -15.84
N ALA A 322 15.51 6.77 -16.46
CA ALA A 322 16.83 7.20 -16.95
C ALA A 322 17.58 8.15 -16.01
N ARG A 323 16.97 8.53 -14.87
CA ARG A 323 17.61 9.44 -13.89
C ARG A 323 18.52 8.63 -12.96
N ARG A 324 19.81 8.55 -13.28
CA ARG A 324 20.90 8.15 -12.38
C ARG A 324 21.79 9.33 -12.04
#